data_d7bdea9feb387e4bf817d9c551469db8
#
_entry.id   d7bdea9feb387e4bf817d9c551469db8
#
_cell.length_a   1.000
_cell.length_b   1.000
_cell.length_c   1.000
_cell.angle_alpha   90.00
_cell.angle_beta   90.00
_cell.angle_gamma   90.00
#
_symmetry.space_group_name_H-M   'P 1'
#
loop_
_entity.id
_entity.type
_entity.pdbx_description
1 polymer ?
#
loop_
_entity_poly.entity_id
_entity_poly.type
_entity_poly.pdbx_seq_one_letter_code
_entity_poly.pdbx_strand_id
1 'polypeptide(L)'
;MISYFSDLRYKEVIDVHSGFRLGYVCDAELDEGEGRLISLITPGRAKFFGLLGREDDYVLPWGSIVRIGNDIILIDIKDDLPRRKRQRKFSL
;
A
#
# COMPACT_ATOMS: atom_id res chain seq x y z
N MET A 1 -12.06 -2.22 17.57
CA MET A 1 -11.06 -1.17 17.72
C MET A 1 -11.13 -0.21 16.53
N ILE A 2 -11.07 1.08 16.78
CA ILE A 2 -11.18 2.09 15.72
C ILE A 2 -9.80 2.65 15.44
N SER A 3 -9.45 2.74 14.16
CA SER A 3 -8.23 3.38 13.70
C SER A 3 -8.55 4.44 12.67
N TYR A 4 -7.75 5.48 12.62
CA TYR A 4 -7.84 6.48 11.57
C TYR A 4 -6.94 6.08 10.40
N PHE A 5 -7.32 6.49 9.19
CA PHE A 5 -6.49 6.22 8.02
C PHE A 5 -5.07 6.78 8.18
N SER A 6 -4.95 7.95 8.81
CA SER A 6 -3.65 8.56 9.08
C SER A 6 -2.74 7.65 9.92
N ASP A 7 -3.31 6.82 10.78
CA ASP A 7 -2.51 5.89 11.59
C ASP A 7 -1.87 4.80 10.73
N LEU A 8 -2.56 4.37 9.68
CA LEU A 8 -2.05 3.34 8.76
C LEU A 8 -0.80 3.80 8.01
N ARG A 9 -0.67 5.10 7.77
CA ARG A 9 0.46 5.67 7.03
C ARG A 9 1.79 5.55 7.77
N TYR A 10 1.75 5.33 9.07
CA TYR A 10 2.95 5.17 9.89
C TYR A 10 3.30 3.72 10.14
N LYS A 11 2.57 2.80 9.54
CA LYS A 11 2.80 1.37 9.69
C LYS A 11 3.43 0.81 8.43
N GLU A 12 4.46 0.01 8.62
CA GLU A 12 5.14 -0.64 7.49
C GLU A 12 4.41 -1.90 7.07
N VAL A 13 4.21 -2.06 5.76
CA VAL A 13 3.53 -3.23 5.20
C VAL A 13 4.57 -4.31 4.92
N ILE A 14 4.30 -5.51 5.44
CA ILE A 14 5.22 -6.65 5.34
C ILE A 14 4.44 -7.89 4.91
N ASP A 15 4.97 -8.61 3.92
CA ASP A 15 4.40 -9.89 3.52
C ASP A 15 4.74 -10.97 4.56
N VAL A 16 3.72 -11.69 5.04
CA VAL A 16 3.88 -12.70 6.09
C VAL A 16 4.70 -13.90 5.65
N HIS A 17 4.75 -14.21 4.36
CA HIS A 17 5.45 -15.39 3.87
C HIS A 17 6.93 -15.14 3.59
N SER A 18 7.23 -14.04 2.90
CA SER A 18 8.59 -13.74 2.46
C SER A 18 9.32 -12.75 3.36
N GLY A 19 8.59 -12.01 4.18
CA GLY A 19 9.15 -10.90 4.93
C GLY A 19 9.45 -9.68 4.06
N PHE A 20 9.01 -9.70 2.79
CA PHE A 20 9.23 -8.58 1.89
C PHE A 20 8.55 -7.32 2.41
N ARG A 21 9.29 -6.23 2.43
CA ARG A 21 8.81 -4.93 2.93
C ARG A 21 8.30 -4.11 1.76
N LEU A 22 7.01 -3.79 1.79
CA LEU A 22 6.37 -3.01 0.74
C LEU A 22 6.34 -1.51 1.02
N GLY A 23 6.88 -1.10 2.16
CA GLY A 23 6.88 0.30 2.55
C GLY A 23 5.63 0.72 3.28
N TYR A 24 5.35 2.02 3.26
CA TYR A 24 4.26 2.61 4.03
C TYR A 24 3.09 2.96 3.12
N VAL A 25 1.88 2.85 3.66
CA VAL A 25 0.66 3.20 2.92
C VAL A 25 0.69 4.67 2.52
N CYS A 26 0.47 4.94 1.24
CA CYS A 26 0.43 6.31 0.72
C CYS A 26 -0.94 6.71 0.20
N ASP A 27 -1.82 5.75 -0.06
CA ASP A 27 -3.15 6.02 -0.61
C ASP A 27 -4.06 4.81 -0.37
N ALA A 28 -5.31 4.95 -0.74
CA ALA A 28 -6.29 3.86 -0.67
C ALA A 28 -7.29 3.99 -1.80
N GLU A 29 -7.84 2.87 -2.23
CA GLU A 29 -8.96 2.84 -3.16
C GLU A 29 -10.26 2.67 -2.41
N LEU A 30 -11.25 3.45 -2.77
CA LEU A 30 -12.58 3.41 -2.20
C LEU A 30 -13.60 3.10 -3.28
N ASP A 31 -14.55 2.25 -2.96
CA ASP A 31 -15.74 2.11 -3.78
C ASP A 31 -16.76 3.13 -3.29
N GLU A 32 -16.95 4.18 -4.07
CA GLU A 32 -17.87 5.27 -3.69
C GLU A 32 -19.32 4.78 -3.66
N GLY A 33 -19.69 3.84 -4.52
CA GLY A 33 -21.04 3.31 -4.57
C GLY A 33 -21.43 2.53 -3.33
N GLU A 34 -20.51 1.72 -2.81
CA GLU A 34 -20.75 0.91 -1.62
C GLU A 34 -20.19 1.53 -0.34
N GLY A 35 -19.36 2.55 -0.46
CA GLY A 35 -18.76 3.21 0.69
C GLY A 35 -17.77 2.35 1.43
N ARG A 36 -16.94 1.55 0.72
CA ARG A 36 -16.00 0.63 1.36
C ARG A 36 -14.60 0.76 0.78
N LEU A 37 -13.62 0.41 1.61
CA LEU A 37 -12.23 0.29 1.17
C LEU A 37 -12.06 -0.96 0.31
N ILE A 38 -11.42 -0.79 -0.85
CA ILE A 38 -11.09 -1.87 -1.77
C ILE A 38 -9.65 -2.31 -1.57
N SER A 39 -8.73 -1.37 -1.40
CA SER A 39 -7.31 -1.66 -1.29
C SER A 39 -6.56 -0.54 -0.59
N LEU A 40 -5.35 -0.87 -0.15
CA LEU A 40 -4.36 0.11 0.28
C LEU A 40 -3.27 0.18 -0.79
N ILE A 41 -2.63 1.34 -0.91
CA ILE A 41 -1.59 1.57 -1.91
C ILE A 41 -0.28 1.87 -1.21
N THR A 42 0.79 1.20 -1.65
CA THR A 42 2.15 1.53 -1.22
C THR A 42 2.99 1.91 -2.43
N PRO A 43 3.98 2.80 -2.27
CA PRO A 43 4.82 3.20 -3.39
C PRO A 43 5.67 2.04 -3.90
N GLY A 44 5.91 2.00 -5.20
CA GLY A 44 6.85 1.07 -5.79
C GLY A 44 8.29 1.41 -5.41
N ARG A 45 9.22 0.53 -5.80
CA ARG A 45 10.64 0.71 -5.50
C ARG A 45 11.21 1.96 -6.17
N ALA A 46 12.12 2.63 -5.48
CA ALA A 46 12.89 3.71 -6.07
C ALA A 46 13.83 3.14 -7.14
N LYS A 47 13.89 3.80 -8.28
CA LYS A 47 14.79 3.44 -9.39
C LYS A 47 16.09 4.23 -9.26
N PHE A 48 17.23 3.53 -9.33
CA PHE A 48 18.54 4.17 -9.25
C PHE A 48 18.62 5.18 -8.09
N PHE A 49 18.33 4.69 -6.88
CA PHE A 49 18.36 5.50 -5.66
C PHE A 49 17.44 6.73 -5.73
N GLY A 50 16.37 6.64 -6.50
CA GLY A 50 15.41 7.72 -6.66
C GLY A 50 15.69 8.68 -7.79
N LEU A 51 16.84 8.58 -8.44
CA LEU A 51 17.22 9.48 -9.55
C LEU A 51 16.31 9.35 -10.77
N LEU A 52 15.78 8.15 -11.03
CA LEU A 52 14.87 7.89 -12.13
C LEU A 52 13.42 7.67 -11.66
N GLY A 53 13.07 8.19 -10.49
CA GLY A 53 11.74 8.06 -9.93
C GLY A 53 11.51 6.69 -9.27
N ARG A 54 10.26 6.25 -9.27
CA ARG A 54 9.85 4.99 -8.67
C ARG A 54 9.11 4.13 -9.67
N GLU A 55 9.12 2.82 -9.43
CA GLU A 55 8.28 1.88 -10.15
C GLU A 55 6.81 2.14 -9.80
N ASP A 56 5.90 1.52 -10.54
CA ASP A 56 4.47 1.63 -10.29
C ASP A 56 4.12 1.21 -8.86
N ASP A 57 3.08 1.85 -8.32
CA ASP A 57 2.63 1.56 -6.96
C ASP A 57 2.09 0.13 -6.84
N TYR A 58 2.25 -0.44 -5.64
CA TYR A 58 1.59 -1.70 -5.29
C TYR A 58 0.16 -1.44 -4.84
N VAL A 59 -0.75 -2.26 -5.31
CA VAL A 59 -2.16 -2.24 -4.90
C VAL A 59 -2.38 -3.46 -4.00
N LEU A 60 -2.70 -3.21 -2.74
CA LEU A 60 -2.87 -4.27 -1.74
C LEU A 60 -4.37 -4.48 -1.50
N PRO A 61 -4.97 -5.54 -2.09
CA PRO A 61 -6.38 -5.79 -1.86
C PRO A 61 -6.70 -5.88 -0.37
N TRP A 62 -7.82 -5.30 0.03
CA TRP A 62 -8.21 -5.29 1.45
C TRP A 62 -8.25 -6.70 2.04
N GLY A 63 -8.73 -7.67 1.25
CA GLY A 63 -8.79 -9.07 1.67
C GLY A 63 -7.43 -9.73 1.87
N SER A 64 -6.33 -9.13 1.41
CA SER A 64 -4.99 -9.67 1.62
C SER A 64 -4.41 -9.28 2.99
N ILE A 65 -5.05 -8.36 3.70
CA ILE A 65 -4.58 -7.91 5.00
C ILE A 65 -4.89 -8.97 6.03
N VAL A 66 -3.83 -9.51 6.64
CA VAL A 66 -3.95 -10.54 7.68
C VAL A 66 -4.15 -9.92 9.05
N ARG A 67 -3.39 -8.87 9.32
CA ARG A 67 -3.44 -8.23 10.63
C ARG A 67 -2.88 -6.81 10.56
N ILE A 68 -3.49 -5.93 11.32
CA ILE A 68 -3.00 -4.56 11.53
C ILE A 68 -2.48 -4.49 12.96
N GLY A 69 -1.16 -4.34 13.09
CA GLY A 69 -0.52 -4.18 14.40
C GLY A 69 -0.27 -2.72 14.73
N ASN A 70 0.51 -2.49 15.78
CA ASN A 70 0.85 -1.12 16.20
C ASN A 70 1.76 -0.42 15.20
N ASP A 71 2.76 -1.13 14.69
CA ASP A 71 3.80 -0.55 13.83
C ASP A 71 3.83 -1.16 12.43
N ILE A 72 3.11 -2.25 12.22
CA ILE A 72 3.16 -2.99 10.96
C ILE A 72 1.77 -3.39 10.50
N ILE A 73 1.66 -3.61 9.20
CA ILE A 73 0.49 -4.24 8.56
C ILE A 73 1.00 -5.50 7.88
N LEU A 74 0.47 -6.64 8.29
CA LEU A 74 0.83 -7.92 7.68
C LEU A 74 -0.13 -8.25 6.57
N ILE A 75 0.41 -8.62 5.41
CA ILE A 75 -0.38 -9.03 4.25
C ILE A 75 0.04 -10.41 3.80
N ASP A 76 -0.89 -11.07 3.12
CA ASP A 76 -0.67 -12.38 2.52
C ASP A 76 -0.71 -12.23 1.01
N ILE A 77 0.46 -12.23 0.37
CA ILE A 77 0.58 -12.14 -1.08
C ILE A 77 0.63 -13.56 -1.62
N LYS A 78 -0.47 -14.02 -2.22
CA LYS A 78 -0.55 -15.36 -2.83
C LYS A 78 -0.14 -15.34 -4.29
N ASP A 79 -0.44 -14.24 -4.97
CA ASP A 79 -0.16 -14.03 -6.38
C ASP A 79 0.51 -12.67 -6.56
N ASP A 80 0.90 -12.35 -7.78
CA ASP A 80 1.44 -11.04 -8.08
C ASP A 80 0.42 -9.96 -7.73
N LEU A 81 0.87 -8.93 -7.04
CA LEU A 81 0.00 -7.83 -6.67
C LEU A 81 -0.32 -6.98 -7.90
N PRO A 82 -1.57 -6.49 -7.98
CA PRO A 82 -1.89 -5.46 -8.95
C PRO A 82 -1.00 -4.24 -8.75
N ARG A 83 -0.77 -3.51 -9.82
CA ARG A 83 0.07 -2.32 -9.80
C ARG A 83 -0.75 -1.15 -10.31
N ARG A 84 -0.52 0.02 -9.74
CA ARG A 84 -1.13 1.26 -10.19
C ARG A 84 -0.06 2.14 -10.77
N LYS A 85 -0.30 2.66 -11.98
CA LYS A 85 0.62 3.60 -12.59
C LYS A 85 0.79 4.79 -11.66
N ARG A 86 2.06 5.14 -11.39
CA ARG A 86 2.36 6.23 -10.49
C ARG A 86 1.83 7.53 -11.05
N GLN A 87 1.02 8.23 -10.26
CA GLN A 87 0.50 9.53 -10.62
C GLN A 87 1.53 10.61 -10.36
N ARG A 88 1.76 11.44 -11.36
CA ARG A 88 2.51 12.66 -11.18
C ARG A 88 1.54 13.73 -10.75
N LYS A 89 1.79 14.30 -9.59
CA LYS A 89 1.04 15.48 -9.17
C LYS A 89 1.78 16.69 -9.72
N PHE A 90 1.13 17.36 -10.64
CA PHE A 90 1.60 18.66 -11.07
C PHE A 90 0.89 19.69 -10.21
N SER A 91 1.64 20.47 -9.46
CA SER A 91 1.09 21.69 -8.89
C SER A 91 1.26 22.78 -9.95
N LEU A 92 0.15 23.31 -10.36
CA LEU A 92 0.13 24.44 -11.26
C LEU A 92 0.05 25.72 -10.48
#